data_5f51cd7e9c7656027c93539c69637954
#
_entry.id   5f51cd7e9c7656027c93539c69637954
#
_cell.length_a   1.000
_cell.length_b   1.000
_cell.length_c   1.000
_cell.angle_alpha   90.00
_cell.angle_beta   90.00
_cell.angle_gamma   90.00
#
_symmetry.space_group_name_H-M   'P 1'
#
loop_
_entity.id
_entity.type
_entity.pdbx_description
1 polymer ?
#
loop_
_entity_poly.entity_id
_entity_poly.type
_entity_poly.pdbx_seq_one_letter_code
_entity_poly.pdbx_strand_id
1 'polypeptide(L)'
;MKNSLVSKVIYRTIFCVVSFFTIILISDFFSMEGHDTVTFDGDFFYYYTNLSNYLCFGVMTACLCADVRQLRSGQLVGHTRSPYLRHLKFITTPIIALTFLAYGILLGEPGTLSFWNSLCNISYHVVCPVLFIIDTLLFDKHKSIGYLDPLLSIILPLIYVVVVVLMGTKTGRYPYFFLDLGELGFGGLMTWIAILLSLLIAMGYLLFVYDKLVKVDGKWKLDFSHTPAFGFMQKG
;
A
#
# COMPACT_ATOMS: atom_id res chain seq x y z
N MET A 1 17.43 8.31 -20.16
CA MET A 1 16.10 8.82 -19.71
C MET A 1 14.93 8.07 -20.34
N LYS A 2 14.82 7.97 -21.67
CA LYS A 2 13.71 7.25 -22.35
C LYS A 2 13.61 5.78 -21.92
N ASN A 3 14.73 5.07 -21.85
CA ASN A 3 14.75 3.65 -21.41
C ASN A 3 14.28 3.46 -19.97
N SER A 4 14.59 4.39 -19.06
CA SER A 4 14.11 4.37 -17.70
C SER A 4 12.58 4.57 -17.61
N LEU A 5 12.00 5.43 -18.46
CA LEU A 5 10.55 5.64 -18.50
C LEU A 5 9.83 4.40 -19.08
N VAL A 6 10.38 3.79 -20.11
CA VAL A 6 9.85 2.54 -20.69
C VAL A 6 9.87 1.42 -19.64
N SER A 7 10.97 1.26 -18.90
CA SER A 7 11.06 0.26 -17.82
C SER A 7 10.01 0.48 -16.74
N LYS A 8 9.72 1.73 -16.35
CA LYS A 8 8.63 2.06 -15.42
C LYS A 8 7.27 1.64 -15.95
N VAL A 9 6.99 1.98 -17.22
CA VAL A 9 5.70 1.62 -17.86
C VAL A 9 5.53 0.12 -17.88
N ILE A 10 6.56 -0.64 -18.29
CA ILE A 10 6.52 -2.11 -18.32
C ILE A 10 6.25 -2.66 -16.92
N TYR A 11 7.03 -2.26 -15.92
CA TYR A 11 6.89 -2.74 -14.54
C TYR A 11 5.49 -2.49 -13.99
N ARG A 12 4.99 -1.26 -14.15
CA ARG A 12 3.68 -0.85 -13.65
C ARG A 12 2.53 -1.52 -14.38
N THR A 13 2.70 -1.80 -15.68
CA THR A 13 1.74 -2.61 -16.42
C THR A 13 1.66 -4.03 -15.86
N ILE A 14 2.81 -4.66 -15.61
CA ILE A 14 2.86 -6.00 -14.98
C ILE A 14 2.18 -5.96 -13.63
N PHE A 15 2.50 -4.99 -12.77
CA PHE A 15 1.84 -4.83 -11.47
C PHE A 15 0.32 -4.70 -11.61
N CYS A 16 -0.15 -3.80 -12.48
CA CYS A 16 -1.58 -3.57 -12.65
C CYS A 16 -2.31 -4.82 -13.16
N VAL A 17 -1.70 -5.58 -14.07
CA VAL A 17 -2.27 -6.84 -14.56
C VAL A 17 -2.33 -7.87 -13.44
N VAL A 18 -1.23 -8.11 -12.73
CA VAL A 18 -1.18 -9.08 -11.62
C VAL A 18 -2.20 -8.69 -10.53
N SER A 19 -2.19 -7.43 -10.10
CA SER A 19 -3.08 -6.94 -9.04
C SER A 19 -4.56 -7.02 -9.46
N PHE A 20 -4.89 -6.70 -10.70
CA PHE A 20 -6.24 -6.79 -11.23
C PHE A 20 -6.77 -8.22 -11.19
N PHE A 21 -6.00 -9.18 -11.71
CA PHE A 21 -6.40 -10.59 -11.65
C PHE A 21 -6.49 -11.11 -10.22
N THR A 22 -5.55 -10.74 -9.35
CA THR A 22 -5.59 -11.11 -7.94
C THR A 22 -6.84 -10.56 -7.24
N ILE A 23 -7.21 -9.31 -7.48
CA ILE A 23 -8.44 -8.70 -6.95
C ILE A 23 -9.68 -9.45 -7.43
N ILE A 24 -9.78 -9.77 -8.71
CA ILE A 24 -10.92 -10.51 -9.27
C ILE A 24 -11.03 -11.92 -8.68
N LEU A 25 -9.90 -12.63 -8.57
CA LEU A 25 -9.89 -14.00 -8.05
C LEU A 25 -10.26 -14.08 -6.57
N ILE A 26 -9.90 -13.07 -5.77
CA ILE A 26 -10.17 -13.04 -4.31
C ILE A 26 -11.57 -12.50 -4.01
N SER A 27 -12.13 -11.66 -4.90
CA SER A 27 -13.43 -11.01 -4.65
C SER A 27 -14.64 -11.91 -4.78
N ASP A 28 -14.46 -13.21 -5.02
CA ASP A 28 -15.52 -14.18 -5.27
C ASP A 28 -16.57 -13.74 -6.33
N PHE A 29 -16.21 -12.77 -7.19
CA PHE A 29 -17.05 -12.39 -8.31
C PHE A 29 -17.33 -13.57 -9.25
N PHE A 30 -16.47 -14.58 -9.22
CA PHE A 30 -16.63 -15.83 -9.93
C PHE A 30 -16.52 -16.98 -8.93
N SER A 31 -17.64 -17.38 -8.34
CA SER A 31 -17.70 -18.63 -7.58
C SER A 31 -17.41 -19.80 -8.53
N MET A 32 -16.24 -20.43 -8.36
CA MET A 32 -15.87 -21.62 -9.12
C MET A 32 -16.49 -22.91 -8.55
N GLU A 33 -17.26 -22.81 -7.48
CA GLU A 33 -17.98 -23.94 -6.84
C GLU A 33 -19.48 -23.81 -7.11
N GLY A 34 -19.90 -24.19 -8.32
CA GLY A 34 -21.26 -24.71 -8.58
C GLY A 34 -22.47 -23.83 -8.25
N HIS A 35 -22.32 -22.55 -7.99
CA HIS A 35 -23.43 -21.60 -7.78
C HIS A 35 -23.65 -20.71 -8.99
N ASP A 36 -24.84 -20.81 -9.60
CA ASP A 36 -25.26 -20.03 -10.76
C ASP A 36 -25.53 -18.54 -10.50
N THR A 37 -25.19 -18.03 -9.33
CA THR A 37 -25.45 -16.63 -8.93
C THR A 37 -24.17 -15.93 -8.48
N VAL A 38 -23.84 -14.84 -9.15
CA VAL A 38 -22.83 -13.88 -8.70
C VAL A 38 -23.37 -13.20 -7.44
N THR A 39 -22.91 -13.62 -6.29
CA THR A 39 -23.25 -12.96 -5.01
C THR A 39 -22.13 -11.99 -4.64
N PHE A 40 -22.49 -10.71 -4.53
CA PHE A 40 -21.57 -9.70 -4.00
C PHE A 40 -21.45 -9.90 -2.48
N ASP A 41 -20.29 -10.39 -2.03
CA ASP A 41 -20.00 -10.49 -0.61
C ASP A 41 -19.52 -9.15 -0.05
N GLY A 42 -20.36 -8.49 0.73
CA GLY A 42 -20.01 -7.24 1.42
C GLY A 42 -18.89 -7.39 2.45
N ASP A 43 -18.65 -8.59 2.95
CA ASP A 43 -17.55 -8.90 3.88
C ASP A 43 -16.18 -8.66 3.24
N PHE A 44 -16.10 -8.64 1.92
CA PHE A 44 -14.89 -8.34 1.18
C PHE A 44 -14.27 -6.97 1.53
N PHE A 45 -15.07 -5.94 1.75
CA PHE A 45 -14.58 -4.62 2.17
C PHE A 45 -14.24 -4.54 3.66
N TYR A 46 -14.51 -5.60 4.40
CA TYR A 46 -14.26 -5.65 5.83
C TYR A 46 -12.79 -5.87 6.20
N TYR A 47 -12.00 -6.41 5.28
CA TYR A 47 -10.60 -6.73 5.52
C TYR A 47 -9.66 -5.60 5.08
N TYR A 48 -8.76 -5.20 5.99
CA TYR A 48 -7.73 -4.19 5.72
C TYR A 48 -6.84 -4.55 4.51
N THR A 49 -6.51 -5.83 4.38
CA THR A 49 -5.72 -6.35 3.26
C THR A 49 -6.37 -6.00 1.92
N ASN A 50 -7.68 -6.15 1.81
CA ASN A 50 -8.42 -5.87 0.59
C ASN A 50 -8.36 -4.37 0.26
N LEU A 51 -8.68 -3.53 1.24
CA LEU A 51 -8.67 -2.07 1.07
C LEU A 51 -7.28 -1.52 0.73
N SER A 52 -6.22 -2.04 1.36
CA SER A 52 -4.85 -1.63 1.08
C SER A 52 -4.39 -2.03 -0.33
N ASN A 53 -4.76 -3.22 -0.81
CA ASN A 53 -4.48 -3.65 -2.18
C ASN A 53 -5.27 -2.86 -3.23
N TYR A 54 -6.54 -2.52 -2.97
CA TYR A 54 -7.30 -1.61 -3.87
C TYR A 54 -6.66 -0.24 -3.96
N LEU A 55 -6.24 0.31 -2.82
CA LEU A 55 -5.54 1.59 -2.81
C LEU A 55 -4.25 1.51 -3.65
N CYS A 56 -3.47 0.44 -3.48
CA CYS A 56 -2.26 0.21 -4.28
C CYS A 56 -2.54 0.11 -5.77
N PHE A 57 -3.57 -0.65 -6.14
CA PHE A 57 -4.00 -0.79 -7.54
C PHE A 57 -4.39 0.56 -8.14
N GLY A 58 -5.22 1.34 -7.44
CA GLY A 58 -5.65 2.66 -7.89
C GLY A 58 -4.48 3.64 -8.04
N VAL A 59 -3.60 3.70 -7.04
CA VAL A 59 -2.41 4.56 -7.06
C VAL A 59 -1.45 4.16 -8.18
N MET A 60 -1.20 2.85 -8.36
CA MET A 60 -0.30 2.37 -9.40
C MET A 60 -0.86 2.60 -10.79
N THR A 61 -2.17 2.40 -10.98
CA THR A 61 -2.87 2.71 -12.24
C THR A 61 -2.76 4.20 -12.58
N ALA A 62 -2.96 5.09 -11.60
CA ALA A 62 -2.77 6.53 -11.81
C ALA A 62 -1.32 6.87 -12.17
N CYS A 63 -0.33 6.22 -11.54
CA CYS A 63 1.08 6.35 -11.88
C CYS A 63 1.37 5.87 -13.31
N LEU A 64 0.84 4.72 -13.70
CA LEU A 64 0.97 4.16 -15.05
C LEU A 64 0.37 5.11 -16.10
N CYS A 65 -0.85 5.62 -15.87
CA CYS A 65 -1.50 6.57 -16.76
C CYS A 65 -0.65 7.85 -16.94
N ALA A 66 -0.06 8.36 -15.87
CA ALA A 66 0.82 9.54 -15.94
C ALA A 66 2.07 9.25 -16.79
N ASP A 67 2.72 8.08 -16.58
CA ASP A 67 3.91 7.69 -17.33
C ASP A 67 3.61 7.44 -18.82
N VAL A 68 2.49 6.80 -19.14
CA VAL A 68 2.06 6.58 -20.53
C VAL A 68 1.77 7.91 -21.23
N ARG A 69 1.11 8.86 -20.54
CA ARG A 69 0.89 10.22 -21.09
C ARG A 69 2.23 10.91 -21.38
N GLN A 70 3.19 10.83 -20.44
CA GLN A 70 4.53 11.40 -20.62
C GLN A 70 5.25 10.74 -21.80
N LEU A 71 5.16 9.42 -21.95
CA LEU A 71 5.78 8.69 -23.05
C LEU A 71 5.20 9.10 -24.42
N ARG A 72 3.86 9.29 -24.50
CA ARG A 72 3.16 9.70 -25.72
C ARG A 72 3.44 11.15 -26.11
N SER A 73 3.57 12.06 -25.13
CA SER A 73 3.83 13.48 -25.42
C SER A 73 5.23 13.75 -25.93
N GLY A 74 6.15 12.78 -25.84
CA GLY A 74 7.55 12.94 -26.20
C GLY A 74 8.32 13.92 -25.30
N GLN A 75 7.69 14.50 -24.28
CA GLN A 75 8.30 15.43 -23.34
C GLN A 75 9.10 14.65 -22.30
N LEU A 76 10.39 14.44 -22.58
CA LEU A 76 11.30 13.72 -21.67
C LEU A 76 11.78 14.58 -20.49
N VAL A 77 11.53 15.88 -20.51
CA VAL A 77 12.07 16.84 -19.53
C VAL A 77 10.89 17.65 -18.96
N GLY A 78 10.75 17.67 -17.65
CA GLY A 78 10.00 18.68 -16.91
C GLY A 78 8.58 18.35 -16.47
N HIS A 79 7.90 17.32 -16.99
CA HIS A 79 6.61 16.93 -16.41
C HIS A 79 6.83 15.94 -15.28
N THR A 80 7.23 16.50 -14.14
CA THR A 80 7.14 15.81 -12.86
C THR A 80 5.68 15.41 -12.63
N ARG A 81 5.45 14.16 -12.24
CA ARG A 81 4.12 13.73 -11.77
C ARG A 81 3.55 14.77 -10.83
N SER A 82 2.22 14.88 -10.82
CA SER A 82 1.53 15.70 -9.83
C SER A 82 2.14 15.44 -8.45
N PRO A 83 2.52 16.46 -7.68
CA PRO A 83 3.06 16.30 -6.33
C PRO A 83 2.12 15.45 -5.46
N TYR A 84 0.81 15.62 -5.61
CA TYR A 84 -0.20 14.83 -4.90
C TYR A 84 -0.10 13.33 -5.17
N LEU A 85 0.10 12.92 -6.42
CA LEU A 85 0.23 11.49 -6.75
C LEU A 85 1.51 10.88 -6.16
N ARG A 86 2.59 11.65 -6.09
CA ARG A 86 3.84 11.24 -5.43
C ARG A 86 3.64 11.02 -3.94
N HIS A 87 2.97 11.98 -3.27
CA HIS A 87 2.68 11.90 -1.84
C HIS A 87 1.72 10.76 -1.55
N LEU A 88 0.68 10.61 -2.36
CA LEU A 88 -0.27 9.50 -2.23
C LEU A 88 0.45 8.15 -2.32
N LYS A 89 1.36 8.00 -3.27
CA LYS A 89 2.16 6.77 -3.39
C LYS A 89 3.10 6.57 -2.20
N PHE A 90 3.75 7.64 -1.74
CA PHE A 90 4.61 7.60 -0.57
C PHE A 90 3.86 7.10 0.66
N ILE A 91 2.70 7.69 0.99
CA ILE A 91 1.90 7.29 2.16
C ILE A 91 1.25 5.91 2.01
N THR A 92 0.98 5.47 0.78
CA THR A 92 0.42 4.14 0.51
C THR A 92 1.47 3.04 0.74
N THR A 93 2.75 3.32 0.56
CA THR A 93 3.82 2.31 0.69
C THR A 93 3.91 1.71 2.10
N PRO A 94 3.95 2.46 3.21
CA PRO A 94 3.91 1.88 4.54
C PRO A 94 2.57 1.20 4.85
N ILE A 95 1.45 1.65 4.28
CA ILE A 95 0.13 1.03 4.43
C ILE A 95 0.15 -0.42 3.91
N ILE A 96 0.67 -0.63 2.71
CA ILE A 96 0.75 -1.98 2.13
C ILE A 96 1.89 -2.80 2.76
N ALA A 97 2.96 -2.16 3.22
CA ALA A 97 4.03 -2.83 3.95
C ALA A 97 3.51 -3.39 5.29
N LEU A 98 2.59 -2.68 5.95
CA LEU A 98 1.92 -3.20 7.15
C LEU A 98 1.10 -4.46 6.84
N THR A 99 0.38 -4.51 5.72
CA THR A 99 -0.34 -5.72 5.26
C THR A 99 0.62 -6.90 5.10
N PHE A 100 1.75 -6.69 4.43
CA PHE A 100 2.77 -7.73 4.25
C PHE A 100 3.33 -8.24 5.58
N LEU A 101 3.70 -7.33 6.49
CA LEU A 101 4.25 -7.69 7.80
C LEU A 101 3.20 -8.36 8.71
N ALA A 102 1.98 -7.83 8.76
CA ALA A 102 0.91 -8.41 9.55
C ALA A 102 0.57 -9.82 9.09
N TYR A 103 0.53 -10.06 7.78
CA TYR A 103 0.35 -11.42 7.25
C TYR A 103 1.50 -12.34 7.67
N GLY A 104 2.75 -11.93 7.47
CA GLY A 104 3.92 -12.77 7.75
C GLY A 104 4.12 -13.08 9.23
N ILE A 105 3.69 -12.18 10.14
CA ILE A 105 3.95 -12.31 11.58
C ILE A 105 2.71 -12.80 12.36
N LEU A 106 1.52 -12.30 11.99
CA LEU A 106 0.31 -12.49 12.80
C LEU A 106 -0.72 -13.44 12.17
N LEU A 107 -0.80 -13.48 10.83
CA LEU A 107 -1.89 -14.13 10.10
C LEU A 107 -1.43 -15.28 9.21
N GLY A 108 -0.11 -15.45 9.00
CA GLY A 108 0.44 -16.48 8.15
C GLY A 108 0.15 -17.87 8.72
N GLU A 109 -0.87 -18.53 8.22
CA GLU A 109 -1.13 -19.94 8.55
C GLU A 109 -0.31 -20.85 7.63
N PRO A 110 0.47 -21.78 8.18
CA PRO A 110 0.94 -22.94 7.45
C PRO A 110 -0.24 -23.89 7.29
N GLY A 111 -1.16 -23.61 6.38
CA GLY A 111 -2.39 -24.35 6.24
C GLY A 111 -2.49 -25.12 4.93
N THR A 112 -3.31 -26.16 4.94
CA THR A 112 -3.71 -27.04 3.86
C THR A 112 -4.64 -26.36 2.85
N LEU A 113 -4.25 -25.16 2.33
CA LEU A 113 -5.02 -24.47 1.30
C LEU A 113 -4.89 -25.23 -0.04
N SER A 114 -5.94 -25.24 -0.83
CA SER A 114 -5.85 -25.70 -2.21
C SER A 114 -4.81 -24.87 -2.97
N PHE A 115 -4.27 -25.39 -4.07
CA PHE A 115 -3.27 -24.68 -4.89
C PHE A 115 -3.73 -23.27 -5.27
N TRP A 116 -4.99 -23.12 -5.71
CA TRP A 116 -5.55 -21.82 -6.13
C TRP A 116 -5.71 -20.85 -4.96
N ASN A 117 -6.22 -21.32 -3.82
CA ASN A 117 -6.36 -20.48 -2.63
C ASN A 117 -5.00 -20.04 -2.10
N SER A 118 -4.00 -20.93 -2.13
CA SER A 118 -2.62 -20.59 -1.77
C SER A 118 -2.02 -19.56 -2.71
N LEU A 119 -2.22 -19.70 -4.02
CA LEU A 119 -1.72 -18.76 -5.02
C LEU A 119 -2.35 -17.38 -4.85
N CYS A 120 -3.68 -17.33 -4.68
CA CYS A 120 -4.41 -16.07 -4.43
C CYS A 120 -3.93 -15.42 -3.13
N ASN A 121 -3.83 -16.18 -2.05
CA ASN A 121 -3.40 -15.70 -0.74
C ASN A 121 -1.98 -15.11 -0.78
N ILE A 122 -1.02 -15.83 -1.38
CA ILE A 122 0.36 -15.36 -1.55
C ILE A 122 0.41 -14.13 -2.46
N SER A 123 -0.37 -14.11 -3.55
CA SER A 123 -0.39 -12.96 -4.45
C SER A 123 -0.86 -11.69 -3.75
N TYR A 124 -1.85 -11.80 -2.89
CA TYR A 124 -2.48 -10.67 -2.23
C TYR A 124 -1.69 -10.15 -1.03
N HIS A 125 -1.09 -11.06 -0.26
CA HIS A 125 -0.37 -10.70 0.95
C HIS A 125 1.15 -10.50 0.75
N VAL A 126 1.71 -11.07 -0.32
CA VAL A 126 3.16 -11.04 -0.56
C VAL A 126 3.49 -10.40 -1.90
N VAL A 127 2.99 -10.94 -3.02
CA VAL A 127 3.43 -10.51 -4.35
C VAL A 127 3.06 -9.06 -4.64
N CYS A 128 1.78 -8.70 -4.50
CA CYS A 128 1.33 -7.32 -4.76
C CYS A 128 1.97 -6.31 -3.81
N PRO A 129 2.04 -6.52 -2.48
CA PRO A 129 2.78 -5.65 -1.57
C PRO A 129 4.24 -5.47 -1.95
N VAL A 130 4.96 -6.56 -2.19
CA VAL A 130 6.39 -6.51 -2.52
C VAL A 130 6.63 -5.78 -3.84
N LEU A 131 5.84 -6.05 -4.88
CA LEU A 131 5.95 -5.34 -6.15
C LEU A 131 5.69 -3.84 -5.99
N PHE A 132 4.70 -3.43 -5.18
CA PHE A 132 4.43 -2.01 -4.93
C PHE A 132 5.59 -1.32 -4.21
N ILE A 133 6.15 -1.96 -3.18
CA ILE A 133 7.30 -1.45 -2.43
C ILE A 133 8.51 -1.32 -3.34
N ILE A 134 8.81 -2.34 -4.14
CA ILE A 134 9.94 -2.32 -5.09
C ILE A 134 9.78 -1.17 -6.10
N ASP A 135 8.58 -0.95 -6.67
CA ASP A 135 8.36 0.18 -7.58
C ASP A 135 8.63 1.52 -6.91
N THR A 136 8.21 1.69 -5.66
CA THR A 136 8.48 2.92 -4.89
C THR A 136 9.98 3.12 -4.68
N LEU A 137 10.70 2.08 -4.28
CA LEU A 137 12.14 2.17 -4.00
C LEU A 137 12.97 2.39 -5.27
N LEU A 138 12.61 1.76 -6.38
CA LEU A 138 13.40 1.85 -7.62
C LEU A 138 13.10 3.09 -8.44
N PHE A 139 11.82 3.52 -8.50
CA PHE A 139 11.39 4.51 -9.48
C PHE A 139 10.94 5.84 -8.92
N ASP A 140 10.66 5.94 -7.62
CA ASP A 140 10.06 7.14 -7.04
C ASP A 140 10.90 7.77 -5.93
N LYS A 141 12.19 7.92 -6.20
CA LYS A 141 13.08 8.67 -5.31
C LYS A 141 12.85 10.17 -5.48
N HIS A 142 12.37 10.84 -4.45
CA HIS A 142 11.93 12.24 -4.53
C HIS A 142 12.38 13.05 -3.32
N LYS A 143 13.17 14.10 -3.58
CA LYS A 143 13.56 15.09 -2.57
C LYS A 143 12.39 15.93 -2.01
N SER A 144 11.19 15.78 -2.56
CA SER A 144 10.02 16.61 -2.23
C SER A 144 9.18 16.12 -1.06
N ILE A 145 9.55 15.01 -0.42
CA ILE A 145 8.82 14.48 0.75
C ILE A 145 9.17 15.33 1.98
N GLY A 146 8.15 15.79 2.69
CA GLY A 146 8.29 16.56 3.93
C GLY A 146 8.47 15.67 5.16
N TYR A 147 8.96 16.24 6.26
CA TYR A 147 9.22 15.46 7.48
C TYR A 147 7.95 15.03 8.22
N LEU A 148 6.79 15.62 7.95
CA LEU A 148 5.48 15.20 8.48
C LEU A 148 4.71 14.27 7.54
N ASP A 149 5.14 14.09 6.30
CA ASP A 149 4.44 13.23 5.34
C ASP A 149 4.33 11.76 5.80
N PRO A 150 5.33 11.18 6.49
CA PRO A 150 5.19 9.84 7.05
C PRO A 150 3.99 9.66 7.98
N LEU A 151 3.61 10.70 8.73
CA LEU A 151 2.47 10.67 9.64
C LEU A 151 1.11 10.60 8.91
N LEU A 152 1.05 11.06 7.65
CA LEU A 152 -0.18 10.99 6.85
C LEU A 152 -0.57 9.55 6.53
N SER A 153 0.37 8.60 6.56
CA SER A 153 0.07 7.18 6.37
C SER A 153 -0.81 6.58 7.46
N ILE A 154 -0.92 7.23 8.62
CA ILE A 154 -1.74 6.78 9.75
C ILE A 154 -3.23 6.99 9.47
N ILE A 155 -3.61 7.99 8.67
CA ILE A 155 -4.98 8.47 8.54
C ILE A 155 -5.91 7.35 8.07
N LEU A 156 -5.60 6.67 6.97
CA LEU A 156 -6.46 5.62 6.43
C LEU A 156 -6.56 4.39 7.34
N PRO A 157 -5.46 3.84 7.89
CA PRO A 157 -5.54 2.76 8.87
C PRO A 157 -6.31 3.12 10.13
N LEU A 158 -6.20 4.36 10.62
CA LEU A 158 -6.94 4.78 11.79
C LEU A 158 -8.45 4.89 11.53
N ILE A 159 -8.84 5.43 10.36
CA ILE A 159 -10.25 5.43 9.93
C ILE A 159 -10.76 4.00 9.85
N TYR A 160 -10.00 3.09 9.25
CA TYR A 160 -10.35 1.68 9.17
C TYR A 160 -10.59 1.06 10.54
N VAL A 161 -9.66 1.23 11.49
CA VAL A 161 -9.80 0.70 12.85
C VAL A 161 -11.06 1.22 13.53
N VAL A 162 -11.33 2.52 13.44
CA VAL A 162 -12.54 3.12 14.03
C VAL A 162 -13.80 2.49 13.44
N VAL A 163 -13.88 2.36 12.11
CA VAL A 163 -15.06 1.78 11.43
C VAL A 163 -15.24 0.31 11.85
N VAL A 164 -14.16 -0.49 11.82
CA VAL A 164 -14.22 -1.93 12.12
C VAL A 164 -14.59 -2.18 13.59
N VAL A 165 -14.03 -1.42 14.52
CA VAL A 165 -14.37 -1.54 15.94
C VAL A 165 -15.84 -1.17 16.18
N LEU A 166 -16.32 -0.08 15.57
CA LEU A 166 -17.73 0.32 15.67
C LEU A 166 -18.68 -0.72 15.03
N MET A 167 -18.28 -1.34 13.93
CA MET A 167 -19.05 -2.43 13.33
C MET A 167 -19.02 -3.69 14.23
N GLY A 168 -17.85 -4.05 14.74
CA GLY A 168 -17.67 -5.20 15.62
C GLY A 168 -18.50 -5.12 16.91
N THR A 169 -18.59 -3.94 17.53
CA THR A 169 -19.45 -3.75 18.71
C THR A 169 -20.94 -3.97 18.42
N LYS A 170 -21.40 -3.78 17.18
CA LYS A 170 -22.80 -4.00 16.78
C LYS A 170 -23.06 -5.43 16.30
N THR A 171 -22.10 -6.05 15.63
CA THR A 171 -22.29 -7.34 14.97
C THR A 171 -21.70 -8.52 15.74
N GLY A 172 -20.83 -8.26 16.72
CA GLY A 172 -20.04 -9.28 17.41
C GLY A 172 -18.96 -9.91 16.54
N ARG A 173 -18.71 -9.38 15.31
CA ARG A 173 -17.74 -9.94 14.36
C ARG A 173 -16.60 -8.96 14.14
N TYR A 174 -15.36 -9.44 14.24
CA TYR A 174 -14.15 -8.67 13.98
C TYR A 174 -13.30 -9.39 12.92
N PRO A 175 -12.69 -8.66 11.96
CA PRO A 175 -11.91 -9.30 10.89
C PRO A 175 -10.57 -9.85 11.39
N TYR A 176 -10.09 -9.35 12.52
CA TYR A 176 -8.81 -9.72 13.12
C TYR A 176 -8.92 -9.83 14.63
N PHE A 177 -8.30 -10.86 15.22
CA PHE A 177 -8.28 -11.08 16.67
C PHE A 177 -7.70 -9.88 17.44
N PHE A 178 -6.73 -9.18 16.87
CA PHE A 178 -6.09 -8.02 17.49
C PHE A 178 -6.94 -6.74 17.44
N LEU A 179 -8.12 -6.77 16.83
CA LEU A 179 -9.13 -5.70 16.85
C LEU A 179 -10.40 -6.10 17.60
N ASP A 180 -10.43 -7.30 18.17
CA ASP A 180 -11.61 -7.79 18.92
C ASP A 180 -11.69 -7.13 20.30
N LEU A 181 -12.56 -6.12 20.41
CA LEU A 181 -12.80 -5.42 21.67
C LEU A 181 -13.44 -6.33 22.73
N GLY A 182 -14.25 -7.30 22.31
CA GLY A 182 -14.92 -8.23 23.22
C GLY A 182 -13.96 -9.15 23.94
N GLU A 183 -12.97 -9.70 23.21
CA GLU A 183 -11.96 -10.59 23.77
C GLU A 183 -10.82 -9.82 24.47
N LEU A 184 -10.35 -8.74 23.88
CA LEU A 184 -9.16 -8.01 24.35
C LEU A 184 -9.48 -6.98 25.46
N GLY A 185 -10.73 -6.55 25.56
CA GLY A 185 -11.08 -5.37 26.33
C GLY A 185 -10.42 -4.09 25.78
N PHE A 186 -10.76 -2.94 26.34
CA PHE A 186 -10.27 -1.65 25.85
C PHE A 186 -8.76 -1.51 25.94
N GLY A 187 -8.13 -1.98 27.02
CA GLY A 187 -6.68 -1.89 27.21
C GLY A 187 -5.89 -2.71 26.19
N GLY A 188 -6.33 -3.95 25.94
CA GLY A 188 -5.70 -4.83 24.95
C GLY A 188 -5.84 -4.28 23.52
N LEU A 189 -7.03 -3.79 23.16
CA LEU A 189 -7.27 -3.15 21.87
C LEU A 189 -6.35 -1.93 21.68
N MET A 190 -6.25 -1.04 22.66
CA MET A 190 -5.39 0.14 22.58
C MET A 190 -3.91 -0.24 22.46
N THR A 191 -3.47 -1.31 23.10
CA THR A 191 -2.11 -1.82 22.99
C THR A 191 -1.82 -2.27 21.56
N TRP A 192 -2.70 -3.05 20.94
CA TRP A 192 -2.51 -3.49 19.55
C TRP A 192 -2.54 -2.33 18.57
N ILE A 193 -3.45 -1.39 18.74
CA ILE A 193 -3.49 -0.16 17.92
C ILE A 193 -2.18 0.59 18.03
N ALA A 194 -1.64 0.79 19.24
CA ALA A 194 -0.38 1.49 19.46
C ALA A 194 0.81 0.76 18.79
N ILE A 195 0.87 -0.57 18.86
CA ILE A 195 1.90 -1.38 18.21
C ILE A 195 1.82 -1.20 16.68
N LEU A 196 0.65 -1.37 16.09
CA LEU A 196 0.47 -1.30 14.63
C LEU A 196 0.75 0.11 14.09
N LEU A 197 0.30 1.16 14.79
CA LEU A 197 0.59 2.54 14.42
C LEU A 197 2.09 2.86 14.56
N SER A 198 2.75 2.36 15.60
CA SER A 198 4.19 2.55 15.78
C SER A 198 4.99 1.90 14.66
N LEU A 199 4.62 0.69 14.24
CA LEU A 199 5.23 0.01 13.08
C LEU A 199 5.00 0.81 11.79
N LEU A 200 3.79 1.31 11.57
CA LEU A 200 3.43 2.10 10.39
C LEU A 200 4.25 3.40 10.33
N ILE A 201 4.37 4.11 11.46
CA ILE A 201 5.19 5.32 11.58
C ILE A 201 6.67 4.99 11.30
N ALA A 202 7.19 3.93 11.90
CA ALA A 202 8.58 3.51 11.71
C ALA A 202 8.87 3.22 10.22
N MET A 203 8.00 2.47 9.54
CA MET A 203 8.13 2.20 8.09
C MET A 203 8.05 3.48 7.25
N GLY A 204 7.15 4.41 7.61
CA GLY A 204 7.04 5.70 6.94
C GLY A 204 8.32 6.54 7.07
N TYR A 205 8.90 6.59 8.26
CA TYR A 205 10.18 7.31 8.47
C TYR A 205 11.38 6.58 7.87
N LEU A 206 11.41 5.25 7.84
CA LEU A 206 12.44 4.52 7.11
C LEU A 206 12.40 4.84 5.61
N LEU A 207 11.21 4.90 5.02
CA LEU A 207 11.04 5.29 3.64
C LEU A 207 11.42 6.76 3.42
N PHE A 208 11.10 7.66 4.35
CA PHE A 208 11.51 9.07 4.32
C PHE A 208 13.05 9.20 4.36
N VAL A 209 13.72 8.50 5.27
CA VAL A 209 15.20 8.50 5.33
C VAL A 209 15.79 7.95 4.03
N TYR A 210 15.22 6.88 3.48
CA TYR A 210 15.63 6.36 2.18
C TYR A 210 15.48 7.40 1.05
N ASP A 211 14.39 8.18 1.05
CA ASP A 211 14.16 9.26 0.07
C ASP A 211 15.24 10.37 0.16
N LYS A 212 15.77 10.63 1.35
CA LYS A 212 16.83 11.62 1.59
C LYS A 212 18.24 11.11 1.30
N LEU A 213 18.43 9.82 1.03
CA LEU A 213 19.73 9.29 0.63
C LEU A 213 20.09 9.74 -0.78
N VAL A 214 21.19 10.47 -0.92
CA VAL A 214 21.74 10.94 -2.19
C VAL A 214 23.17 10.43 -2.38
N LYS A 215 23.58 10.23 -3.64
CA LYS A 215 24.94 9.86 -3.98
C LYS A 215 25.71 11.09 -4.46
N VAL A 216 26.71 11.52 -3.68
CA VAL A 216 27.60 12.64 -3.98
C VAL A 216 29.03 12.12 -4.00
N ASP A 217 29.77 12.36 -5.08
CA ASP A 217 31.16 11.92 -5.28
C ASP A 217 31.37 10.41 -4.97
N GLY A 218 30.44 9.58 -5.43
CA GLY A 218 30.47 8.14 -5.23
C GLY A 218 30.07 7.65 -3.85
N LYS A 219 29.87 8.53 -2.86
CA LYS A 219 29.49 8.19 -1.48
C LYS A 219 28.02 8.50 -1.22
N TRP A 220 27.37 7.66 -0.43
CA TRP A 220 26.00 7.92 0.04
C TRP A 220 26.01 8.94 1.19
N LYS A 221 25.15 9.96 1.07
CA LYS A 221 24.96 11.00 2.11
C LYS A 221 23.47 11.22 2.33
N LEU A 222 23.09 11.59 3.54
CA LEU A 222 21.75 12.06 3.86
C LEU A 222 21.67 13.57 3.55
N ASP A 223 20.70 13.96 2.75
CA ASP A 223 20.46 15.36 2.38
C ASP A 223 19.06 15.78 2.86
N PHE A 224 19.03 16.50 3.96
CA PHE A 224 17.82 17.10 4.52
C PHE A 224 17.68 18.59 4.17
N SER A 225 18.57 19.12 3.34
CA SER A 225 18.52 20.52 2.91
C SER A 225 17.19 20.80 2.22
N HIS A 226 16.55 21.90 2.61
CA HIS A 226 15.27 22.31 2.05
C HIS A 226 14.10 21.32 2.21
N THR A 227 14.12 20.49 3.26
CA THR A 227 13.02 19.58 3.57
C THR A 227 11.85 20.37 4.18
N PRO A 228 10.69 20.47 3.52
CA PRO A 228 9.51 21.17 4.05
C PRO A 228 8.82 20.35 5.14
N ALA A 229 7.87 20.97 5.87
CA ALA A 229 7.00 20.25 6.80
C ALA A 229 6.17 19.19 6.04
N PHE A 230 5.50 19.64 4.97
CA PHE A 230 4.76 18.78 4.05
C PHE A 230 5.27 19.03 2.64
N GLY A 231 5.62 17.95 1.93
CA GLY A 231 6.19 18.06 0.60
C GLY A 231 5.22 18.59 -0.46
N PHE A 232 3.91 18.35 -0.29
CA PHE A 232 2.89 18.87 -1.22
C PHE A 232 2.70 20.41 -1.14
N MET A 233 3.22 21.05 -0.09
CA MET A 233 3.20 22.52 0.06
C MET A 233 4.34 23.21 -0.68
N GLN A 234 5.30 22.47 -1.21
CA GLN A 234 6.39 23.02 -1.99
C GLN A 234 5.84 23.51 -3.34
N LYS A 235 5.77 24.82 -3.53
CA LYS A 235 5.47 25.41 -4.85
C LYS A 235 6.58 25.02 -5.80
N GLY A 236 6.20 24.36 -6.91
CA GLY A 236 7.11 23.97 -7.98
C GLY A 236 7.75 25.16 -8.68
#